data_d9c9cb7fcec85d54fb15cbfa19dfbfa9
#
_entry.id   d9c9cb7fcec85d54fb15cbfa19dfbfa9
#
_cell.length_a   1.000
_cell.length_b   1.000
_cell.length_c   1.000
_cell.angle_alpha   90.00
_cell.angle_beta   90.00
_cell.angle_gamma   90.00
#
_symmetry.space_group_name_H-M   'P 1'
#
loop_
_entity.id
_entity.type
_entity.pdbx_description
1 polymer ?
#
loop_
_entity_poly.entity_id
_entity_poly.type
_entity_poly.pdbx_seq_one_letter_code
_entity_poly.pdbx_strand_id
1 'polypeptide(L)' 'MKVREAYKGHVIEAMSFELRDNPGFVSELFIEKHDSEGVTVTQFFVPGVFKSDESALQATVLIGRHKIDSGYAPRA' A
#
# COMPACT_ATOMS: atom_id res chain seq x y z
N MET A 1 -6.37 -9.61 -4.56
CA MET A 1 -4.94 -9.91 -4.76
C MET A 1 -4.08 -9.12 -3.78
N LYS A 2 -2.89 -9.59 -3.55
CA LYS A 2 -1.98 -8.96 -2.59
C LYS A 2 -0.54 -9.09 -3.08
N VAL A 3 0.23 -8.00 -2.96
CA VAL A 3 1.68 -8.03 -3.21
C VAL A 3 2.41 -7.42 -2.02
N ARG A 4 3.62 -7.89 -1.78
CA ARG A 4 4.52 -7.37 -0.75
C ARG A 4 5.85 -7.08 -1.40
N GLU A 5 6.41 -5.91 -1.11
CA GLU A 5 7.68 -5.48 -1.69
C GLU A 5 8.56 -4.86 -0.62
N ALA A 6 9.79 -5.35 -0.51
CA ALA A 6 10.79 -4.71 0.35
C ALA A 6 11.31 -3.45 -0.32
N TYR A 7 11.37 -2.35 0.42
CA TYR A 7 11.79 -1.06 -0.12
C TYR A 7 12.41 -0.18 0.97
N LYS A 8 13.71 0.05 0.89
CA LYS A 8 14.45 0.96 1.79
C LYS A 8 14.17 0.74 3.28
N GLY A 9 14.32 -0.50 3.73
CA GLY A 9 14.09 -0.85 5.14
C GLY A 9 12.63 -0.97 5.54
N HIS A 10 11.73 -0.95 4.57
CA HIS A 10 10.29 -1.07 4.80
C HIS A 10 9.74 -2.23 3.99
N VAL A 11 8.53 -2.65 4.30
CA VAL A 11 7.76 -3.56 3.45
C VAL A 11 6.47 -2.86 3.05
N ILE A 12 6.25 -2.76 1.75
CA ILE A 12 5.02 -2.22 1.18
C ILE A 12 4.09 -3.40 0.92
N GLU A 13 2.89 -3.37 1.49
CA GLU A 13 1.87 -4.36 1.19
C GLU A 13 0.70 -3.66 0.53
N ALA A 14 0.35 -4.12 -0.67
CA ALA A 14 -0.77 -3.62 -1.44
C ALA A 14 -1.79 -4.73 -1.60
N MET A 15 -3.05 -4.42 -1.35
CA MET A 15 -4.15 -5.37 -1.49
C MET A 15 -5.22 -4.76 -2.38
N SER A 16 -5.73 -5.53 -3.34
CA SER A 16 -6.79 -5.07 -4.21
C SER A 16 -8.06 -5.90 -3.99
N PHE A 17 -9.20 -5.24 -4.16
CA PHE A 17 -10.53 -5.83 -3.96
C PHE A 17 -11.45 -5.41 -5.08
N GLU A 18 -12.21 -6.36 -5.61
CA GLU A 18 -13.21 -6.05 -6.61
C GLU A 18 -14.45 -5.46 -5.94
N LEU A 19 -15.01 -4.40 -6.51
CA LEU A 19 -16.24 -3.80 -6.02
C LEU A 19 -17.43 -4.69 -6.33
N ARG A 20 -18.38 -4.79 -5.40
CA ARG A 20 -19.54 -5.67 -5.57
C ARG A 20 -20.62 -5.10 -6.50
N ASP A 21 -20.91 -3.81 -6.33
CA ASP A 21 -22.08 -3.21 -6.98
C ASP A 21 -21.72 -2.35 -8.18
N ASN A 22 -20.44 -2.08 -8.38
CA ASN A 22 -19.96 -1.25 -9.49
C ASN A 22 -18.73 -1.91 -10.11
N PRO A 23 -18.52 -1.74 -11.42
CA PRO A 23 -17.27 -2.24 -12.03
C PRO A 23 -16.07 -1.54 -11.42
N GLY A 24 -15.03 -2.31 -11.17
CA GLY A 24 -13.76 -1.75 -10.75
C GLY A 24 -13.18 -2.39 -9.53
N PHE A 25 -11.99 -1.91 -9.16
CA PHE A 25 -11.18 -2.42 -8.07
C PHE A 25 -10.71 -1.27 -7.19
N VAL A 26 -10.69 -1.50 -5.89
CA VAL A 26 -10.13 -0.57 -4.92
C VAL A 26 -8.92 -1.21 -4.26
N SER A 27 -8.09 -0.40 -3.60
CA SER A 27 -6.85 -0.90 -3.02
C SER A 27 -6.63 -0.35 -1.62
N GLU A 28 -5.89 -1.13 -0.83
CA GLU A 28 -5.41 -0.72 0.48
C GLU A 28 -3.89 -0.78 0.50
N LEU A 29 -3.28 0.16 1.21
CA LEU A 29 -1.84 0.26 1.35
C LEU A 29 -1.45 0.14 2.82
N PHE A 30 -0.50 -0.76 3.09
CA PHE A 30 0.11 -0.88 4.40
C PHE A 30 1.62 -0.75 4.24
N ILE A 31 2.26 0.02 5.11
CA ILE A 31 3.72 0.11 5.13
C ILE A 31 4.22 -0.36 6.49
N GLU A 32 5.07 -1.38 6.48
CA GLU A 32 5.74 -1.88 7.67
C GLU A 32 7.12 -1.26 7.74
N LYS A 33 7.43 -0.67 8.87
CA LYS A 33 8.78 -0.18 9.14
C LYS A 33 9.41 -1.12 10.17
N HIS A 34 10.54 -1.70 9.79
CA HIS A 34 11.28 -2.61 10.64
C HIS A 34 12.49 -1.90 11.23
N ASP A 35 12.58 -1.84 12.55
CA ASP A 35 13.73 -1.25 13.23
C ASP A 35 14.09 -2.08 14.46
N SER A 36 15.09 -1.62 15.23
CA SER A 36 15.58 -2.35 16.39
C SER A 36 14.55 -2.53 17.50
N GLU A 37 13.50 -1.72 17.51
CA GLU A 37 12.46 -1.77 18.54
C GLU A 37 11.24 -2.59 18.12
N GLY A 38 11.22 -3.06 16.87
CA GLY A 38 10.14 -3.90 16.38
C GLY A 38 9.60 -3.47 15.03
N VAL A 39 8.32 -3.74 14.81
CA VAL A 39 7.64 -3.47 13.54
C VAL A 39 6.49 -2.50 13.78
N THR A 40 6.47 -1.44 13.00
CA THR A 40 5.37 -0.47 13.01
C THR A 40 4.64 -0.59 11.67
N VAL A 41 3.31 -0.80 11.73
CA VAL A 41 2.50 -0.91 10.51
C VAL A 41 1.60 0.33 10.43
N THR A 42 1.65 1.00 9.29
CA THR A 42 0.81 2.16 9.02
C THR A 42 -0.06 1.89 7.81
N GLN A 43 -1.36 2.11 7.95
CA GLN A 43 -2.31 1.98 6.85
C GLN A 43 -2.56 3.33 6.22
N PHE A 44 -2.60 3.37 4.89
CA PHE A 44 -2.88 4.59 4.14
C PHE A 44 -4.08 4.39 3.24
N PHE A 45 -4.88 5.45 3.10
CA PHE A 45 -5.98 5.46 2.17
C PHE A 45 -5.46 5.62 0.74
N VAL A 46 -5.96 4.79 -0.18
CA VAL A 46 -5.65 4.88 -1.60
C VAL A 46 -6.92 5.30 -2.32
N PRO A 47 -6.99 6.56 -2.80
CA PRO A 47 -8.19 7.03 -3.49
C PRO A 47 -8.31 6.45 -4.89
N GLY A 48 -9.54 6.37 -5.37
CA GLY A 48 -9.82 6.00 -6.75
C GLY A 48 -10.29 4.58 -6.93
N VAL A 49 -10.78 4.34 -8.14
CA VAL A 49 -11.22 3.03 -8.59
C VAL A 49 -10.40 2.67 -9.81
N PHE A 50 -9.90 1.46 -9.85
CA PHE A 50 -9.00 0.98 -10.89
C PHE A 50 -9.71 -0.03 -11.79
N LYS A 51 -9.18 -0.23 -12.99
CA LYS A 51 -9.79 -1.13 -13.97
C LYS A 51 -9.49 -2.60 -13.72
N SER A 52 -8.43 -2.89 -12.98
CA SER A 52 -7.99 -4.26 -12.73
C SER A 52 -7.25 -4.36 -11.41
N ASP A 53 -7.10 -5.58 -10.89
CA ASP A 53 -6.22 -5.84 -9.75
C ASP A 53 -4.80 -5.35 -10.04
N GLU A 54 -4.29 -5.64 -11.23
CA GLU A 54 -2.94 -5.25 -11.62
C GLU A 54 -2.73 -3.75 -11.53
N SER A 55 -3.62 -2.96 -12.15
CA SER A 55 -3.47 -1.51 -12.13
C SER A 55 -3.63 -0.95 -10.72
N ALA A 56 -4.52 -1.52 -9.91
CA ALA A 56 -4.69 -1.12 -8.52
C ALA A 56 -3.42 -1.38 -7.71
N LEU A 57 -2.82 -2.57 -7.86
CA LEU A 57 -1.61 -2.94 -7.12
C LEU A 57 -0.41 -2.11 -7.56
N GLN A 58 -0.23 -1.90 -8.86
CA GLN A 58 0.87 -1.07 -9.37
C GLN A 58 0.80 0.35 -8.83
N ALA A 59 -0.37 0.97 -8.90
CA ALA A 59 -0.56 2.32 -8.40
C ALA A 59 -0.28 2.40 -6.89
N THR A 60 -0.75 1.40 -6.14
CA THR A 60 -0.61 1.36 -4.69
C THR A 60 0.85 1.20 -4.27
N VAL A 61 1.61 0.34 -4.96
CA VAL A 61 3.05 0.18 -4.69
C VAL A 61 3.79 1.47 -4.96
N LEU A 62 3.48 2.18 -6.06
CA LEU A 62 4.12 3.45 -6.37
C LEU A 62 3.82 4.51 -5.30
N ILE A 63 2.58 4.55 -4.81
CA ILE A 63 2.20 5.43 -3.71
C ILE A 63 3.02 5.09 -2.46
N GLY A 64 3.16 3.80 -2.16
CA GLY A 64 3.95 3.35 -1.02
C GLY A 64 5.39 3.78 -1.11
N ARG A 65 6.03 3.61 -2.27
CA ARG A 65 7.41 4.06 -2.49
C ARG A 65 7.53 5.57 -2.31
N HIS A 66 6.58 6.32 -2.86
CA HIS A 66 6.59 7.77 -2.73
C HIS A 66 6.49 8.22 -1.27
N LYS A 67 5.63 7.59 -0.48
CA LYS A 67 5.49 7.90 0.94
C LYS A 67 6.79 7.63 1.70
N ILE A 68 7.43 6.51 1.43
CA ILE A 68 8.71 6.16 2.06
C ILE A 68 9.79 7.19 1.67
N ASP A 69 9.88 7.51 0.38
CA ASP A 69 10.86 8.48 -0.12
C ASP A 69 10.63 9.88 0.45
N SER A 70 9.39 10.23 0.74
CA SER A 70 9.02 11.53 1.30
C SER A 70 9.16 11.59 2.82
N GLY A 71 9.49 10.46 3.46
CA GLY A 71 9.71 10.42 4.90
C GLY A 71 8.43 10.53 5.71
N TYR A 72 7.42 9.70 5.40
CA TYR A 72 6.20 9.68 6.21
C TYR A 72 6.52 9.36 7.67
N ALA A 73 5.72 9.91 8.59
CA ALA A 73 5.85 9.60 10.01
C ALA A 73 4.81 8.54 10.38
N PRO A 74 5.23 7.37 10.90
CA PRO A 74 4.27 6.39 11.41
C PRO A 74 3.48 6.99 12.56
N ARG A 75 2.20 6.67 12.63
CA ARG A 75 1.39 7.10 13.76
C ARG A 75 1.73 6.25 14.97
N ALA A 76 1.88 6.92 16.07
CA ALA A 76 2.10 6.24 17.33
C ALA A 76 0.80 5.59 17.82
#